data_311d3efb603f22ecc89c2bb978b44a00
#
_entry.id   311d3efb603f22ecc89c2bb978b44a00
#
_cell.length_a   1.000
_cell.length_b   1.000
_cell.length_c   1.000
_cell.angle_alpha   90.00
_cell.angle_beta   90.00
_cell.angle_gamma   90.00
#
_symmetry.space_group_name_H-M   'P 1'
#
loop_
_entity.id
_entity.type
_entity.pdbx_description
1 polymer ?
#
loop_
_entity_poly.entity_id
_entity_poly.type
_entity_poly.pdbx_seq_one_letter_code
_entity_poly.pdbx_strand_id
1 'polypeptide(L)'
;MSVYVGRLSVAPMMDWTDKHFRFFARRFTKRTLLYTEMVTAQAVVFGDAEKLLSFNLPEKPLILQLGGSSPELLGKACKIAQSFDYDGINLNAGCPSERVSAGNFGAALRQNPALIADCLQSMKENSRVPVSLKTRIALEETTQDSDGYDDLCRLAELVKPLTADWIIHARKARLKGLTPKQNRERLPLNYDLVCRFKRDFPDLTVSINGNIDSLDAALAHLKHVDGVMIGRAAYANPALLAEADAKIYGESTAPVSAIDAVLQMRSYIEQQLAQGVRLNAVTRHMLGIFKGCAGAAAWRRTLTENAVLPDADFKVVAQALKSVIPIN
;
A
#
# COMPACT_ATOMS: atom_id res chain seq x y z
N MET A 1 -15.39 -17.47 6.54
CA MET A 1 -14.70 -17.05 5.29
C MET A 1 -13.23 -16.91 5.63
N SER A 2 -12.36 -17.59 4.89
CA SER A 2 -10.90 -17.45 5.07
C SER A 2 -10.54 -16.00 4.81
N VAL A 3 -9.97 -15.31 5.81
CA VAL A 3 -9.44 -13.95 5.65
C VAL A 3 -8.30 -14.05 4.64
N TYR A 4 -8.34 -13.28 3.57
CA TYR A 4 -7.26 -13.24 2.59
C TYR A 4 -6.07 -12.49 3.19
N VAL A 5 -5.24 -13.23 3.90
CA VAL A 5 -4.00 -12.68 4.46
C VAL A 5 -2.92 -12.77 3.41
N GLY A 6 -2.60 -11.64 2.81
CA GLY A 6 -1.41 -11.56 1.99
C GLY A 6 -0.16 -11.71 2.86
N ARG A 7 0.56 -12.82 2.74
CA ARG A 7 1.87 -12.98 3.40
C ARG A 7 2.83 -11.85 3.04
N LEU A 8 2.70 -11.31 1.82
CA LEU A 8 3.39 -10.11 1.38
C LEU A 8 2.39 -9.12 0.80
N SER A 9 2.55 -7.84 1.11
CA SER A 9 1.73 -6.77 0.56
C SER A 9 2.55 -5.51 0.26
N VAL A 10 2.03 -4.66 -0.66
CA VAL A 10 2.57 -3.32 -0.93
C VAL A 10 1.71 -2.28 -0.24
N ALA A 11 2.35 -1.43 0.56
CA ALA A 11 1.67 -0.42 1.38
C ALA A 11 0.92 0.62 0.53
N PRO A 12 -0.26 1.09 0.99
CA PRO A 12 -0.93 2.26 0.43
C PRO A 12 -0.05 3.51 0.57
N MET A 13 0.20 4.21 -0.52
CA MET A 13 1.06 5.39 -0.56
C MET A 13 0.49 6.43 -1.52
N MET A 14 0.12 7.61 -0.98
CA MET A 14 -0.41 8.72 -1.79
C MET A 14 0.57 9.12 -2.89
N ASP A 15 0.04 9.41 -4.06
CA ASP A 15 0.73 9.75 -5.31
C ASP A 15 1.61 8.61 -5.90
N TRP A 16 1.72 7.47 -5.21
CA TRP A 16 2.63 6.39 -5.59
C TRP A 16 1.92 5.09 -5.95
N THR A 17 0.89 4.67 -5.21
CA THR A 17 0.20 3.41 -5.46
C THR A 17 -1.12 3.58 -6.20
N ASP A 18 -1.11 4.45 -7.21
CA ASP A 18 -2.21 4.61 -8.16
C ASP A 18 -2.37 3.39 -9.09
N LYS A 19 -3.40 3.40 -9.94
CA LYS A 19 -3.68 2.29 -10.86
C LYS A 19 -2.51 1.96 -11.79
N HIS A 20 -1.71 2.95 -12.19
CA HIS A 20 -0.58 2.75 -13.11
C HIS A 20 0.58 2.01 -12.44
N PHE A 21 0.91 2.40 -11.19
CA PHE A 21 1.89 1.66 -10.40
C PHE A 21 1.42 0.24 -10.12
N ARG A 22 0.17 0.05 -9.67
CA ARG A 22 -0.36 -1.28 -9.33
C ARG A 22 -0.37 -2.21 -10.55
N PHE A 23 -0.77 -1.68 -11.72
CA PHE A 23 -0.71 -2.44 -12.96
C PHE A 23 0.74 -2.83 -13.30
N PHE A 24 1.71 -1.94 -13.12
CA PHE A 24 3.13 -2.23 -13.33
C PHE A 24 3.68 -3.24 -12.31
N ALA A 25 3.41 -3.05 -11.02
CA ALA A 25 3.82 -3.98 -9.98
C ALA A 25 3.31 -5.41 -10.24
N ARG A 26 2.11 -5.54 -10.80
CA ARG A 26 1.51 -6.84 -11.15
C ARG A 26 2.22 -7.56 -12.31
N ARG A 27 3.14 -6.90 -13.02
CA ARG A 27 4.02 -7.59 -13.99
C ARG A 27 5.04 -8.47 -13.29
N PHE A 28 5.39 -8.19 -12.04
CA PHE A 28 6.40 -8.91 -11.27
C PHE A 28 5.83 -10.01 -10.37
N THR A 29 4.63 -9.86 -9.88
CA THR A 29 4.04 -10.77 -8.89
C THR A 29 2.54 -10.96 -9.12
N LYS A 30 2.06 -12.19 -9.00
CA LYS A 30 0.63 -12.53 -9.07
C LYS A 30 -0.01 -12.59 -7.68
N ARG A 31 0.79 -12.88 -6.64
CA ARG A 31 0.31 -13.21 -5.29
C ARG A 31 0.40 -12.04 -4.30
N THR A 32 1.37 -11.14 -4.46
CA THR A 32 1.53 -10.02 -3.53
C THR A 32 0.26 -9.17 -3.51
N LEU A 33 -0.26 -8.92 -2.30
CA LEU A 33 -1.46 -8.11 -2.11
C LEU A 33 -1.16 -6.64 -2.35
N LEU A 34 -1.88 -6.00 -3.25
CA LEU A 34 -1.73 -4.58 -3.52
C LEU A 34 -2.81 -3.78 -2.79
N TYR A 35 -2.50 -2.54 -2.47
CA TYR A 35 -3.43 -1.58 -1.87
C TYR A 35 -3.58 -0.38 -2.79
N THR A 36 -4.79 0.19 -2.83
CA THR A 36 -5.01 1.51 -3.44
C THR A 36 -4.28 2.58 -2.63
N GLU A 37 -4.20 3.78 -3.16
CA GLU A 37 -4.00 4.97 -2.33
C GLU A 37 -5.17 5.10 -1.35
N MET A 38 -4.99 5.90 -0.29
CA MET A 38 -6.08 6.18 0.63
C MET A 38 -7.11 7.10 -0.03
N VAL A 39 -8.34 6.60 -0.19
CA VAL A 39 -9.50 7.39 -0.65
C VAL A 39 -10.33 7.77 0.57
N THR A 40 -10.77 9.02 0.69
CA THR A 40 -11.64 9.42 1.81
C THR A 40 -13.07 8.94 1.58
N ALA A 41 -13.72 8.45 2.64
CA ALA A 41 -15.12 8.04 2.58
C ALA A 41 -16.03 9.15 2.06
N GLN A 42 -15.75 10.40 2.45
CA GLN A 42 -16.48 11.57 1.96
C GLN A 42 -16.35 11.74 0.44
N ALA A 43 -15.14 11.56 -0.12
CA ALA A 43 -14.94 11.65 -1.57
C ALA A 43 -15.67 10.53 -2.32
N VAL A 44 -15.74 9.32 -1.75
CA VAL A 44 -16.49 8.21 -2.36
C VAL A 44 -17.99 8.49 -2.36
N VAL A 45 -18.53 9.04 -1.25
CA VAL A 45 -19.97 9.24 -1.11
C VAL A 45 -20.49 10.44 -1.91
N PHE A 46 -19.73 11.52 -1.97
CA PHE A 46 -20.18 12.78 -2.57
C PHE A 46 -19.48 13.16 -3.88
N GLY A 47 -18.43 12.45 -4.25
CA GLY A 47 -17.68 12.67 -5.47
C GLY A 47 -17.99 11.67 -6.58
N ASP A 48 -17.10 11.58 -7.54
CA ASP A 48 -17.16 10.61 -8.64
C ASP A 48 -16.55 9.28 -8.19
N ALA A 49 -17.37 8.37 -7.68
CA ALA A 49 -16.94 7.07 -7.19
C ALA A 49 -16.32 6.22 -8.31
N GLU A 50 -16.82 6.29 -9.55
CA GLU A 50 -16.25 5.55 -10.68
C GLU A 50 -14.80 5.97 -10.94
N LYS A 51 -14.55 7.26 -10.99
CA LYS A 51 -13.19 7.80 -11.17
C LYS A 51 -12.26 7.46 -10.03
N LEU A 52 -12.77 7.43 -8.79
CA LEU A 52 -11.97 7.22 -7.58
C LEU A 52 -11.66 5.74 -7.31
N LEU A 53 -12.59 4.85 -7.66
CA LEU A 53 -12.55 3.44 -7.26
C LEU A 53 -12.29 2.48 -8.43
N SER A 54 -12.39 2.93 -9.69
CA SER A 54 -12.13 2.05 -10.83
C SER A 54 -10.66 1.62 -10.88
N PHE A 55 -10.46 0.35 -11.23
CA PHE A 55 -9.15 -0.25 -11.41
C PHE A 55 -9.16 -1.26 -12.56
N ASN A 56 -7.99 -1.70 -13.01
CA ASN A 56 -7.90 -2.72 -14.05
C ASN A 56 -7.90 -4.10 -13.41
N LEU A 57 -8.69 -5.03 -13.94
CA LEU A 57 -8.80 -6.39 -13.40
C LEU A 57 -7.44 -7.08 -13.13
N PRO A 58 -6.41 -6.93 -13.98
CA PRO A 58 -5.08 -7.47 -13.68
C PRO A 58 -4.39 -6.90 -12.43
N GLU A 59 -4.90 -5.86 -11.77
CA GLU A 59 -4.31 -5.34 -10.53
C GLU A 59 -4.59 -6.23 -9.30
N LYS A 60 -5.59 -7.12 -9.39
CA LYS A 60 -5.94 -8.05 -8.30
C LYS A 60 -4.82 -9.06 -8.01
N PRO A 61 -4.68 -9.49 -6.72
CA PRO A 61 -5.53 -9.15 -5.57
C PRO A 61 -5.30 -7.73 -5.04
N LEU A 62 -6.39 -7.00 -4.79
CA LEU A 62 -6.37 -5.57 -4.50
C LEU A 62 -7.30 -5.18 -3.34
N ILE A 63 -6.76 -4.43 -2.38
CA ILE A 63 -7.49 -3.88 -1.24
C ILE A 63 -7.73 -2.38 -1.43
N LEU A 64 -8.97 -1.95 -1.24
CA LEU A 64 -9.31 -0.53 -1.16
C LEU A 64 -8.96 0.01 0.23
N GLN A 65 -8.12 1.06 0.32
CA GLN A 65 -7.93 1.73 1.60
C GLN A 65 -8.82 2.97 1.71
N LEU A 66 -9.66 3.00 2.76
CA LEU A 66 -10.50 4.14 3.10
C LEU A 66 -9.92 4.96 4.26
N GLY A 67 -10.09 6.27 4.20
CA GLY A 67 -9.86 7.21 5.29
C GLY A 67 -11.14 7.94 5.65
N GLY A 68 -11.38 8.13 6.95
CA GLY A 68 -12.55 8.83 7.47
C GLY A 68 -12.69 8.64 8.96
N SER A 69 -13.55 9.42 9.59
CA SER A 69 -13.88 9.36 11.02
C SER A 69 -15.40 9.31 11.28
N SER A 70 -16.21 9.28 10.23
CA SER A 70 -17.65 9.08 10.35
C SER A 70 -18.01 7.63 10.06
N PRO A 71 -18.51 6.85 11.04
CA PRO A 71 -18.97 5.47 10.81
C PRO A 71 -20.02 5.41 9.69
N GLU A 72 -20.97 6.35 9.65
CA GLU A 72 -22.00 6.40 8.63
C GLU A 72 -21.43 6.56 7.21
N LEU A 73 -20.50 7.50 7.02
CA LEU A 73 -19.88 7.73 5.69
C LEU A 73 -19.00 6.54 5.27
N LEU A 74 -18.27 5.94 6.21
CA LEU A 74 -17.47 4.74 5.93
C LEU A 74 -18.36 3.56 5.53
N GLY A 75 -19.48 3.35 6.21
CA GLY A 75 -20.46 2.33 5.82
C GLY A 75 -21.05 2.59 4.41
N LYS A 76 -21.43 3.84 4.10
CA LYS A 76 -21.90 4.21 2.75
C LYS A 76 -20.83 3.99 1.68
N ALA A 77 -19.58 4.37 1.97
CA ALA A 77 -18.46 4.14 1.06
C ALA A 77 -18.21 2.64 0.81
N CYS A 78 -18.33 1.80 1.85
CA CYS A 78 -18.24 0.34 1.70
C CYS A 78 -19.35 -0.20 0.79
N LYS A 79 -20.61 0.27 0.92
CA LYS A 79 -21.72 -0.13 0.03
C LYS A 79 -21.42 0.24 -1.42
N ILE A 80 -20.93 1.46 -1.68
CA ILE A 80 -20.57 1.90 -3.03
C ILE A 80 -19.42 1.04 -3.58
N ALA A 81 -18.42 0.73 -2.76
CA ALA A 81 -17.26 -0.06 -3.18
C ALA A 81 -17.59 -1.51 -3.58
N GLN A 82 -18.77 -2.05 -3.19
CA GLN A 82 -19.19 -3.40 -3.57
C GLN A 82 -19.37 -3.60 -5.08
N SER A 83 -19.59 -2.52 -5.85
CA SER A 83 -19.71 -2.60 -7.31
C SER A 83 -18.37 -2.67 -8.04
N PHE A 84 -17.25 -2.55 -7.33
CA PHE A 84 -15.90 -2.49 -7.91
C PHE A 84 -15.06 -3.76 -7.72
N ASP A 85 -15.59 -4.82 -7.11
CA ASP A 85 -14.96 -6.14 -6.99
C ASP A 85 -13.57 -6.13 -6.32
N TYR A 86 -13.36 -5.31 -5.28
CA TYR A 86 -12.18 -5.37 -4.42
C TYR A 86 -12.14 -6.67 -3.62
N ASP A 87 -10.93 -7.16 -3.32
CA ASP A 87 -10.74 -8.36 -2.49
C ASP A 87 -10.88 -8.09 -0.98
N GLY A 88 -10.88 -6.82 -0.59
CA GLY A 88 -11.09 -6.36 0.79
C GLY A 88 -11.08 -4.85 0.91
N ILE A 89 -11.44 -4.36 2.08
CA ILE A 89 -11.43 -2.93 2.42
C ILE A 89 -10.60 -2.74 3.69
N ASN A 90 -9.80 -1.69 3.73
CA ASN A 90 -8.92 -1.37 4.84
C ASN A 90 -9.23 0.02 5.41
N LEU A 91 -9.34 0.13 6.73
CA LEU A 91 -9.42 1.43 7.42
C LEU A 91 -8.02 1.96 7.71
N ASN A 92 -7.73 3.19 7.30
CA ASN A 92 -6.52 3.89 7.65
C ASN A 92 -6.65 4.57 9.03
N ALA A 93 -5.91 4.08 10.02
CA ALA A 93 -5.75 4.69 11.34
C ALA A 93 -4.25 4.93 11.67
N GLY A 94 -3.41 5.20 10.65
CA GLY A 94 -1.97 5.31 10.84
C GLY A 94 -1.27 6.45 10.11
N CYS A 95 -1.94 7.18 9.20
CA CYS A 95 -1.35 8.30 8.47
C CYS A 95 -1.25 9.55 9.37
N PRO A 96 -0.05 10.11 9.62
CA PRO A 96 0.12 11.27 10.50
C PRO A 96 0.20 12.59 9.73
N SER A 97 -0.31 12.68 8.49
CA SER A 97 -0.23 13.94 7.75
C SER A 97 -1.18 14.98 8.33
N GLU A 98 -0.74 16.25 8.35
CA GLU A 98 -1.55 17.36 8.88
C GLU A 98 -2.91 17.47 8.18
N ARG A 99 -2.96 17.29 6.86
CA ARG A 99 -4.20 17.30 6.09
C ARG A 99 -5.17 16.19 6.54
N VAL A 100 -4.66 15.02 6.89
CA VAL A 100 -5.43 13.88 7.38
C VAL A 100 -5.86 14.14 8.83
N SER A 101 -4.94 14.64 9.66
CA SER A 101 -5.22 14.95 11.07
C SER A 101 -6.21 16.10 11.23
N ALA A 102 -6.21 17.10 10.35
CA ALA A 102 -7.21 18.18 10.32
C ALA A 102 -8.63 17.64 10.05
N GLY A 103 -8.75 16.52 9.33
CA GLY A 103 -10.01 15.82 9.13
C GLY A 103 -10.36 14.81 10.24
N ASN A 104 -9.61 14.77 11.34
CA ASN A 104 -9.75 13.86 12.47
C ASN A 104 -9.73 12.37 12.09
N PHE A 105 -9.01 11.97 11.03
CA PHE A 105 -8.85 10.58 10.61
C PHE A 105 -7.37 10.20 10.47
N GLY A 106 -7.08 8.99 9.99
CA GLY A 106 -5.72 8.46 9.99
C GLY A 106 -5.18 8.25 11.41
N ALA A 107 -3.94 8.65 11.68
CA ALA A 107 -3.34 8.47 13.01
C ALA A 107 -4.11 9.20 14.12
N ALA A 108 -4.80 10.29 13.81
CA ALA A 108 -5.61 11.03 14.78
C ALA A 108 -6.76 10.20 15.38
N LEU A 109 -7.28 9.21 14.66
CA LEU A 109 -8.28 8.27 15.20
C LEU A 109 -7.79 7.51 16.45
N ARG A 110 -6.48 7.33 16.61
CA ARG A 110 -5.90 6.69 17.80
C ARG A 110 -6.17 7.45 19.10
N GLN A 111 -6.55 8.72 19.03
CA GLN A 111 -6.98 9.50 20.20
C GLN A 111 -8.35 9.03 20.73
N ASN A 112 -9.16 8.37 19.90
CA ASN A 112 -10.45 7.82 20.26
C ASN A 112 -10.59 6.37 19.75
N PRO A 113 -10.09 5.37 20.50
CA PRO A 113 -10.17 3.96 20.12
C PRO A 113 -11.60 3.44 19.94
N ALA A 114 -12.57 3.95 20.69
CA ALA A 114 -13.98 3.59 20.54
C ALA A 114 -14.51 3.99 19.16
N LEU A 115 -14.14 5.18 18.66
CA LEU A 115 -14.51 5.62 17.32
C LEU A 115 -13.91 4.73 16.22
N ILE A 116 -12.70 4.18 16.43
CA ILE A 116 -12.14 3.18 15.49
C ILE A 116 -13.03 1.94 15.46
N ALA A 117 -13.50 1.47 16.62
CA ALA A 117 -14.40 0.32 16.70
C ALA A 117 -15.74 0.61 16.01
N ASP A 118 -16.36 1.77 16.25
CA ASP A 118 -17.60 2.18 15.59
C ASP A 118 -17.44 2.24 14.05
N CYS A 119 -16.31 2.79 13.58
CA CYS A 119 -16.00 2.83 12.16
C CYS A 119 -15.87 1.42 11.56
N LEU A 120 -15.12 0.53 12.22
CA LEU A 120 -14.94 -0.85 11.75
C LEU A 120 -16.26 -1.63 11.79
N GLN A 121 -17.09 -1.45 12.81
CA GLN A 121 -18.42 -2.07 12.91
C GLN A 121 -19.27 -1.68 11.72
N SER A 122 -19.39 -0.37 11.44
CA SER A 122 -20.16 0.14 10.32
C SER A 122 -19.62 -0.34 8.97
N MET A 123 -18.29 -0.39 8.79
CA MET A 123 -17.66 -0.92 7.59
C MET A 123 -17.97 -2.41 7.41
N LYS A 124 -17.86 -3.22 8.47
CA LYS A 124 -18.13 -4.67 8.47
C LYS A 124 -19.58 -4.98 8.12
N GLU A 125 -20.53 -4.25 8.69
CA GLU A 125 -21.96 -4.41 8.41
C GLU A 125 -22.35 -4.06 6.97
N ASN A 126 -21.58 -3.19 6.32
CA ASN A 126 -21.84 -2.67 5.00
C ASN A 126 -20.86 -3.17 3.93
N SER A 127 -20.06 -4.18 4.23
CA SER A 127 -19.10 -4.78 3.30
C SER A 127 -19.38 -6.27 3.09
N ARG A 128 -19.30 -6.74 1.83
CA ARG A 128 -19.33 -8.16 1.49
C ARG A 128 -17.95 -8.81 1.48
N VAL A 129 -16.92 -8.00 1.56
CA VAL A 129 -15.52 -8.46 1.58
C VAL A 129 -14.90 -8.18 2.95
N PRO A 130 -13.80 -8.86 3.31
CA PRO A 130 -13.13 -8.64 4.60
C PRO A 130 -12.75 -7.18 4.83
N VAL A 131 -12.92 -6.73 6.08
CA VAL A 131 -12.48 -5.40 6.53
C VAL A 131 -11.25 -5.57 7.41
N SER A 132 -10.22 -4.78 7.15
CA SER A 132 -8.96 -4.79 7.88
C SER A 132 -8.60 -3.41 8.43
N LEU A 133 -7.66 -3.37 9.39
CA LEU A 133 -7.21 -2.14 10.04
C LEU A 133 -5.72 -1.91 9.78
N LYS A 134 -5.32 -0.69 9.42
CA LYS A 134 -3.91 -0.30 9.35
C LYS A 134 -3.61 0.83 10.32
N THR A 135 -2.73 0.55 11.30
CA THR A 135 -2.38 1.50 12.37
C THR A 135 -0.88 1.70 12.49
N ARG A 136 -0.51 2.52 13.46
CA ARG A 136 0.81 2.58 14.10
C ARG A 136 0.74 1.96 15.49
N ILE A 137 1.90 1.75 16.13
CA ILE A 137 1.97 1.22 17.50
C ILE A 137 1.13 2.08 18.43
N ALA A 138 1.42 3.38 18.52
CA ALA A 138 0.74 4.34 19.38
C ALA A 138 0.91 5.78 18.83
N LEU A 139 0.34 6.75 19.54
CA LEU A 139 0.66 8.16 19.39
C LEU A 139 1.68 8.58 20.48
N GLU A 140 2.67 9.39 20.13
CA GLU A 140 3.62 9.91 21.12
C GLU A 140 2.95 10.86 22.14
N GLU A 141 1.92 11.59 21.69
CA GLU A 141 1.25 12.60 22.50
C GLU A 141 0.32 12.01 23.56
N THR A 142 -0.19 10.79 23.35
CA THR A 142 -1.24 10.22 24.21
C THR A 142 -0.83 8.94 24.93
N THR A 143 0.29 8.33 24.53
CA THR A 143 0.73 7.10 25.15
C THR A 143 1.28 7.34 26.56
N GLN A 144 0.82 6.54 27.51
CA GLN A 144 1.23 6.64 28.92
C GLN A 144 2.43 5.74 29.22
N ASP A 145 2.59 4.67 28.46
CA ASP A 145 3.72 3.74 28.56
C ASP A 145 4.88 4.15 27.63
N SER A 146 6.09 3.74 27.99
CA SER A 146 7.29 4.16 27.28
C SER A 146 7.35 3.66 25.84
N ASP A 147 6.77 2.50 25.52
CA ASP A 147 6.83 1.86 24.21
C ASP A 147 5.52 1.87 23.43
N GLY A 148 4.36 2.08 24.06
CA GLY A 148 3.04 2.13 23.44
C GLY A 148 2.35 0.77 23.35
N TYR A 149 2.84 -0.25 24.08
CA TYR A 149 2.28 -1.60 24.04
C TYR A 149 0.87 -1.67 24.60
N ASP A 150 0.64 -1.05 25.76
CA ASP A 150 -0.67 -1.06 26.42
C ASP A 150 -1.73 -0.33 25.59
N ASP A 151 -1.34 0.74 24.89
CA ASP A 151 -2.23 1.43 23.93
C ASP A 151 -2.66 0.50 22.79
N LEU A 152 -1.72 -0.31 22.29
CA LEU A 152 -2.01 -1.27 21.23
C LEU A 152 -2.93 -2.39 21.72
N CYS A 153 -2.67 -2.91 22.93
CA CYS A 153 -3.50 -3.94 23.55
C CYS A 153 -4.92 -3.45 23.84
N ARG A 154 -5.08 -2.25 24.42
CA ARG A 154 -6.40 -1.64 24.65
C ARG A 154 -7.21 -1.51 23.36
N LEU A 155 -6.56 -1.09 22.27
CA LEU A 155 -7.23 -1.03 20.98
C LEU A 155 -7.60 -2.44 20.49
N ALA A 156 -6.72 -3.43 20.67
CA ALA A 156 -6.98 -4.79 20.22
C ALA A 156 -8.24 -5.38 20.86
N GLU A 157 -8.43 -5.19 22.17
CA GLU A 157 -9.62 -5.68 22.88
C GLU A 157 -10.93 -5.10 22.30
N LEU A 158 -10.89 -3.87 21.82
CA LEU A 158 -12.06 -3.23 21.18
C LEU A 158 -12.31 -3.72 19.77
N VAL A 159 -11.25 -3.94 18.97
CA VAL A 159 -11.39 -4.16 17.52
C VAL A 159 -11.30 -5.61 17.07
N LYS A 160 -10.74 -6.53 17.89
CA LYS A 160 -10.61 -7.95 17.54
C LYS A 160 -11.93 -8.65 17.16
N PRO A 161 -13.10 -8.32 17.71
CA PRO A 161 -14.35 -8.90 17.25
C PRO A 161 -14.82 -8.33 15.90
N LEU A 162 -14.25 -7.23 15.45
CA LEU A 162 -14.66 -6.49 14.27
C LEU A 162 -13.78 -6.76 13.06
N THR A 163 -12.49 -7.00 13.28
CA THR A 163 -11.54 -7.39 12.24
C THR A 163 -10.51 -8.37 12.78
N ALA A 164 -10.23 -9.40 12.00
CA ALA A 164 -9.17 -10.36 12.33
C ALA A 164 -7.83 -10.03 11.64
N ASP A 165 -7.78 -9.03 10.76
CA ASP A 165 -6.60 -8.68 9.98
C ASP A 165 -6.13 -7.25 10.33
N TRP A 166 -4.90 -7.14 10.83
CA TRP A 166 -4.34 -5.90 11.33
C TRP A 166 -2.91 -5.64 10.84
N ILE A 167 -2.73 -4.54 10.12
CA ILE A 167 -1.41 -4.10 9.65
C ILE A 167 -0.86 -3.06 10.65
N ILE A 168 0.27 -3.36 11.28
CA ILE A 168 0.90 -2.48 12.27
C ILE A 168 2.20 -1.90 11.70
N HIS A 169 2.23 -0.57 11.49
CA HIS A 169 3.49 0.11 11.23
C HIS A 169 4.28 0.22 12.53
N ALA A 170 5.46 -0.41 12.58
CA ALA A 170 6.29 -0.59 13.78
C ALA A 170 6.95 0.72 14.29
N ARG A 171 6.21 1.83 14.25
CA ARG A 171 6.60 3.14 14.81
C ARG A 171 5.39 3.80 15.48
N LYS A 172 5.66 4.61 16.51
CA LYS A 172 4.68 5.57 17.00
C LYS A 172 4.37 6.60 15.91
N ALA A 173 3.31 7.36 16.06
CA ALA A 173 3.04 8.56 15.28
C ALA A 173 3.12 9.79 16.16
N ARG A 174 3.59 10.90 15.59
CA ARG A 174 3.48 12.23 16.15
C ARG A 174 2.60 13.07 15.23
N LEU A 175 1.53 13.63 15.77
CA LEU A 175 0.53 14.36 14.98
C LEU A 175 0.96 15.79 14.70
N LYS A 176 1.75 16.41 15.59
CA LYS A 176 2.23 17.78 15.48
C LYS A 176 3.74 17.86 15.38
N GLY A 177 4.24 18.85 14.64
CA GLY A 177 5.66 19.17 14.57
C GLY A 177 6.54 18.25 13.74
N LEU A 178 5.98 17.20 13.10
CA LEU A 178 6.71 16.32 12.18
C LEU A 178 5.92 16.11 10.90
N THR A 179 6.58 16.30 9.77
CA THR A 179 6.01 15.91 8.47
C THR A 179 5.83 14.38 8.38
N PRO A 180 5.01 13.86 7.46
CA PRO A 180 4.88 12.43 7.24
C PRO A 180 6.22 11.73 6.93
N LYS A 181 7.15 12.41 6.25
CA LYS A 181 8.49 11.91 5.99
C LYS A 181 9.29 11.80 7.29
N GLN A 182 9.32 12.85 8.10
CA GLN A 182 10.00 12.85 9.40
C GLN A 182 9.43 11.82 10.38
N ASN A 183 8.11 11.62 10.40
CA ASN A 183 7.44 10.55 11.16
C ASN A 183 7.92 9.14 10.78
N ARG A 184 8.40 8.95 9.55
CA ARG A 184 8.95 7.66 9.07
C ARG A 184 10.46 7.52 9.26
N GLU A 185 11.18 8.61 9.45
CA GLU A 185 12.65 8.63 9.49
C GLU A 185 13.20 8.90 10.89
N ARG A 186 12.56 9.77 11.66
CA ARG A 186 13.06 10.20 12.98
C ARG A 186 12.58 9.34 14.14
N LEU A 187 11.33 8.82 14.06
CA LEU A 187 10.80 7.99 15.13
C LEU A 187 11.38 6.57 15.05
N PRO A 188 11.75 5.95 16.18
CA PRO A 188 12.38 4.64 16.20
C PRO A 188 11.40 3.54 15.73
N LEU A 189 11.95 2.51 15.09
CA LEU A 189 11.26 1.25 14.81
C LEU A 189 11.27 0.37 16.06
N ASN A 190 10.16 -0.31 16.33
CA ASN A 190 10.04 -1.32 17.36
C ASN A 190 9.37 -2.57 16.81
N TYR A 191 10.14 -3.41 16.14
CA TYR A 191 9.64 -4.68 15.58
C TYR A 191 9.31 -5.70 16.67
N ASP A 192 10.11 -5.71 17.76
CA ASP A 192 9.95 -6.64 18.88
C ASP A 192 8.57 -6.46 19.54
N LEU A 193 8.09 -5.21 19.64
CA LEU A 193 6.77 -4.91 20.16
C LEU A 193 5.68 -5.54 19.28
N VAL A 194 5.80 -5.45 17.94
CA VAL A 194 4.81 -6.05 17.03
C VAL A 194 4.86 -7.58 17.10
N CYS A 195 6.06 -8.16 17.21
CA CYS A 195 6.23 -9.60 17.40
C CYS A 195 5.66 -10.08 18.76
N ARG A 196 5.87 -9.30 19.83
CA ARG A 196 5.25 -9.55 21.13
C ARG A 196 3.73 -9.49 21.03
N PHE A 197 3.19 -8.46 20.39
CA PHE A 197 1.76 -8.30 20.18
C PHE A 197 1.15 -9.51 19.45
N LYS A 198 1.79 -10.03 18.40
CA LYS A 198 1.32 -11.25 17.71
C LYS A 198 1.30 -12.47 18.63
N ARG A 199 2.29 -12.64 19.51
CA ARG A 199 2.32 -13.75 20.47
C ARG A 199 1.19 -13.67 21.50
N ASP A 200 0.90 -12.46 21.97
CA ASP A 200 -0.11 -12.21 23.00
C ASP A 200 -1.55 -12.22 22.43
N PHE A 201 -1.69 -11.99 21.10
CA PHE A 201 -2.96 -12.05 20.35
C PHE A 201 -2.86 -13.04 19.17
N PRO A 202 -2.73 -14.36 19.45
CA PRO A 202 -2.47 -15.37 18.41
C PRO A 202 -3.62 -15.50 17.39
N ASP A 203 -4.85 -15.19 17.78
CA ASP A 203 -6.03 -15.26 16.91
C ASP A 203 -6.13 -14.10 15.92
N LEU A 204 -5.41 -13.00 16.17
CA LEU A 204 -5.34 -11.90 15.21
C LEU A 204 -4.31 -12.22 14.13
N THR A 205 -4.69 -11.96 12.88
CA THR A 205 -3.72 -11.92 11.79
C THR A 205 -2.99 -10.60 11.82
N VAL A 206 -1.69 -10.65 12.07
CA VAL A 206 -0.84 -9.46 12.21
C VAL A 206 0.16 -9.37 11.07
N SER A 207 0.07 -8.28 10.31
CA SER A 207 1.08 -7.91 9.33
C SER A 207 1.96 -6.78 9.85
N ILE A 208 3.28 -6.92 9.73
CA ILE A 208 4.24 -5.89 10.13
C ILE A 208 4.59 -4.98 8.96
N ASN A 209 4.74 -3.68 9.24
CA ASN A 209 5.15 -2.68 8.27
C ASN A 209 6.18 -1.72 8.90
N GLY A 210 7.09 -1.19 8.11
CA GLY A 210 8.05 -0.17 8.53
C GLY A 210 9.48 -0.48 8.10
N ASN A 211 9.99 0.25 7.12
CA ASN A 211 11.38 0.18 6.62
C ASN A 211 11.89 -1.22 6.23
N ILE A 212 10.99 -2.11 5.83
CA ILE A 212 11.34 -3.42 5.26
C ILE A 212 11.62 -3.21 3.78
N ASP A 213 12.82 -3.56 3.31
CA ASP A 213 13.35 -3.16 2.01
C ASP A 213 13.83 -4.33 1.13
N SER A 214 13.74 -5.57 1.62
CA SER A 214 14.11 -6.77 0.88
C SER A 214 13.15 -7.94 1.18
N LEU A 215 13.13 -8.93 0.30
CA LEU A 215 12.38 -10.17 0.53
C LEU A 215 13.00 -11.02 1.65
N ASP A 216 14.32 -10.96 1.82
CA ASP A 216 14.99 -11.68 2.90
C ASP A 216 14.64 -11.10 4.28
N ALA A 217 14.57 -9.76 4.39
CA ALA A 217 14.03 -9.11 5.58
C ALA A 217 12.55 -9.47 5.81
N ALA A 218 11.75 -9.53 4.75
CA ALA A 218 10.35 -9.97 4.84
C ALA A 218 10.25 -11.42 5.35
N LEU A 219 11.06 -12.34 4.83
CA LEU A 219 11.12 -13.73 5.28
C LEU A 219 11.53 -13.86 6.75
N ALA A 220 12.47 -13.02 7.21
CA ALA A 220 12.85 -12.98 8.62
C ALA A 220 11.67 -12.59 9.52
N HIS A 221 10.91 -11.56 9.15
CA HIS A 221 9.72 -11.16 9.90
C HIS A 221 8.58 -12.20 9.85
N LEU A 222 8.38 -12.89 8.72
CA LEU A 222 7.37 -13.95 8.57
C LEU A 222 7.54 -15.16 9.49
N LYS A 223 8.67 -15.25 10.20
CA LYS A 223 8.86 -16.25 11.27
C LYS A 223 8.11 -15.87 12.56
N HIS A 224 7.69 -14.62 12.70
CA HIS A 224 7.13 -14.06 13.94
C HIS A 224 5.74 -13.44 13.77
N VAL A 225 5.34 -13.13 12.53
CA VAL A 225 4.05 -12.52 12.20
C VAL A 225 3.45 -13.21 10.96
N ASP A 226 2.18 -12.98 10.67
CA ASP A 226 1.46 -13.66 9.58
C ASP A 226 1.73 -13.03 8.21
N GLY A 227 2.02 -11.73 8.19
CA GLY A 227 2.25 -10.99 6.96
C GLY A 227 3.27 -9.88 7.10
N VAL A 228 3.78 -9.44 5.95
CA VAL A 228 4.73 -8.31 5.84
C VAL A 228 4.23 -7.33 4.79
N MET A 229 4.28 -6.04 5.12
CA MET A 229 3.93 -4.98 4.20
C MET A 229 5.15 -4.13 3.87
N ILE A 230 5.56 -4.14 2.59
CA ILE A 230 6.66 -3.32 2.07
C ILE A 230 6.08 -2.01 1.50
N GLY A 231 6.71 -0.89 1.81
CA GLY A 231 6.30 0.43 1.29
C GLY A 231 7.28 0.95 0.24
N ARG A 232 8.04 1.95 0.61
CA ARG A 232 8.93 2.74 -0.26
C ARG A 232 9.90 1.92 -1.10
N ALA A 233 10.38 0.79 -0.59
CA ALA A 233 11.31 -0.07 -1.32
C ALA A 233 10.66 -0.68 -2.58
N ALA A 234 9.40 -1.16 -2.47
CA ALA A 234 8.66 -1.69 -3.62
C ALA A 234 8.36 -0.61 -4.66
N TYR A 235 8.15 0.66 -4.25
CA TYR A 235 7.97 1.76 -5.18
C TYR A 235 9.29 2.19 -5.83
N ALA A 236 10.35 2.28 -5.04
CA ALA A 236 11.67 2.69 -5.53
C ALA A 236 12.29 1.68 -6.50
N ASN A 237 11.98 0.39 -6.33
CA ASN A 237 12.39 -0.68 -7.22
C ASN A 237 11.31 -1.78 -7.25
N PRO A 238 10.32 -1.72 -8.15
CA PRO A 238 9.28 -2.74 -8.28
C PRO A 238 9.80 -4.14 -8.63
N ALA A 239 10.99 -4.27 -9.23
CA ALA A 239 11.62 -5.57 -9.51
C ALA A 239 11.94 -6.38 -8.23
N LEU A 240 11.96 -5.73 -7.05
CA LEU A 240 12.00 -6.41 -5.76
C LEU A 240 10.90 -7.47 -5.62
N LEU A 241 9.75 -7.26 -6.28
CA LEU A 241 8.61 -8.19 -6.23
C LEU A 241 8.76 -9.40 -7.18
N ALA A 242 9.75 -9.42 -8.08
CA ALA A 242 9.87 -10.45 -9.11
C ALA A 242 10.08 -11.86 -8.54
N GLU A 243 10.77 -11.96 -7.41
CA GLU A 243 11.00 -13.24 -6.73
C GLU A 243 9.98 -13.52 -5.61
N ALA A 244 9.00 -12.63 -5.41
CA ALA A 244 8.07 -12.72 -4.27
C ALA A 244 7.21 -13.99 -4.35
N ASP A 245 6.70 -14.32 -5.53
CA ASP A 245 5.83 -15.48 -5.71
C ASP A 245 6.58 -16.80 -5.43
N ALA A 246 7.85 -16.89 -5.82
CA ALA A 246 8.69 -18.05 -5.51
C ALA A 246 9.12 -18.07 -4.03
N LYS A 247 9.73 -16.99 -3.52
CA LYS A 247 10.33 -16.96 -2.17
C LYS A 247 9.32 -16.97 -1.03
N ILE A 248 8.19 -16.28 -1.21
CA ILE A 248 7.19 -16.10 -0.14
C ILE A 248 6.05 -17.13 -0.26
N TYR A 249 5.66 -17.47 -1.49
CA TYR A 249 4.50 -18.33 -1.74
C TYR A 249 4.86 -19.72 -2.25
N GLY A 250 6.15 -19.98 -2.56
CA GLY A 250 6.64 -21.29 -3.00
C GLY A 250 6.24 -21.66 -4.43
N GLU A 251 5.91 -20.67 -5.27
CA GLU A 251 5.56 -20.92 -6.65
C GLU A 251 6.80 -21.22 -7.51
N SER A 252 6.68 -22.14 -8.45
CA SER A 252 7.79 -22.55 -9.34
C SER A 252 7.95 -21.68 -10.59
N THR A 253 7.26 -20.54 -10.66
CA THR A 253 7.33 -19.62 -11.79
C THR A 253 8.66 -18.85 -11.82
N ALA A 254 9.29 -18.79 -12.99
CA ALA A 254 10.49 -17.98 -13.18
C ALA A 254 10.19 -16.47 -12.95
N PRO A 255 11.07 -15.73 -12.28
CA PRO A 255 10.93 -14.30 -12.11
C PRO A 255 10.89 -13.55 -13.44
N VAL A 256 10.00 -12.59 -13.57
CA VAL A 256 9.94 -11.72 -14.74
C VAL A 256 11.09 -10.71 -14.68
N SER A 257 11.84 -10.58 -15.77
CA SER A 257 12.92 -9.59 -15.86
C SER A 257 12.36 -8.15 -15.88
N ALA A 258 13.17 -7.20 -15.43
CA ALA A 258 12.81 -5.78 -15.49
C ALA A 258 12.52 -5.32 -16.93
N ILE A 259 13.27 -5.83 -17.92
CA ILE A 259 13.07 -5.51 -19.33
C ILE A 259 11.72 -6.06 -19.81
N ASP A 260 11.44 -7.33 -19.55
CA ASP A 260 10.18 -7.94 -19.97
C ASP A 260 8.98 -7.28 -19.30
N ALA A 261 9.08 -6.93 -18.01
CA ALA A 261 8.03 -6.19 -17.32
C ALA A 261 7.73 -4.84 -17.97
N VAL A 262 8.78 -4.10 -18.41
CA VAL A 262 8.61 -2.83 -19.13
C VAL A 262 7.98 -3.07 -20.50
N LEU A 263 8.42 -4.08 -21.25
CA LEU A 263 7.85 -4.41 -22.56
C LEU A 263 6.37 -4.83 -22.46
N GLN A 264 5.99 -5.58 -21.42
CA GLN A 264 4.60 -5.95 -21.14
C GLN A 264 3.69 -4.76 -20.82
N MET A 265 4.25 -3.57 -20.51
CA MET A 265 3.45 -2.35 -20.31
C MET A 265 2.98 -1.72 -21.62
N ARG A 266 3.45 -2.16 -22.78
CA ARG A 266 3.18 -1.50 -24.07
C ARG A 266 1.68 -1.34 -24.33
N SER A 267 0.93 -2.42 -24.36
CA SER A 267 -0.51 -2.38 -24.64
C SER A 267 -1.29 -1.53 -23.63
N TYR A 268 -0.90 -1.60 -22.35
CA TYR A 268 -1.49 -0.75 -21.31
C TYR A 268 -1.21 0.73 -21.54
N ILE A 269 0.03 1.09 -21.87
CA ILE A 269 0.42 2.48 -22.17
C ILE A 269 -0.36 2.97 -23.39
N GLU A 270 -0.41 2.21 -24.49
CA GLU A 270 -1.13 2.57 -25.70
C GLU A 270 -2.65 2.77 -25.41
N GLN A 271 -3.25 1.91 -24.59
CA GLN A 271 -4.65 2.06 -24.13
C GLN A 271 -4.87 3.33 -23.29
N GLN A 272 -3.95 3.63 -22.35
CA GLN A 272 -4.06 4.82 -21.51
C GLN A 272 -3.89 6.11 -22.34
N LEU A 273 -2.96 6.12 -23.29
CA LEU A 273 -2.78 7.26 -24.23
C LEU A 273 -4.04 7.50 -25.07
N ALA A 274 -4.68 6.45 -25.56
CA ALA A 274 -5.95 6.55 -26.29
C ALA A 274 -7.10 7.13 -25.45
N GLN A 275 -7.02 7.01 -24.11
CA GLN A 275 -7.94 7.62 -23.14
C GLN A 275 -7.53 9.05 -22.75
N GLY A 276 -6.49 9.62 -23.35
CA GLY A 276 -6.00 10.98 -23.05
C GLY A 276 -5.10 11.08 -21.82
N VAL A 277 -4.65 9.95 -21.25
CA VAL A 277 -3.66 9.94 -20.17
C VAL A 277 -2.29 10.24 -20.75
N ARG A 278 -1.55 11.16 -20.15
CA ARG A 278 -0.18 11.48 -20.60
C ARG A 278 0.79 10.37 -20.26
N LEU A 279 1.78 10.14 -21.12
CA LEU A 279 2.78 9.07 -20.95
C LEU A 279 3.50 9.16 -19.60
N ASN A 280 3.88 10.36 -19.16
CA ASN A 280 4.59 10.57 -17.89
C ASN A 280 3.76 10.15 -16.66
N ALA A 281 2.42 10.16 -16.72
CA ALA A 281 1.59 9.66 -15.63
C ALA A 281 1.81 8.17 -15.36
N VAL A 282 2.11 7.40 -16.41
CA VAL A 282 2.43 5.97 -16.32
C VAL A 282 3.92 5.75 -16.04
N THR A 283 4.81 6.39 -16.81
CA THR A 283 6.25 6.11 -16.77
C THR A 283 6.95 6.61 -15.51
N ARG A 284 6.36 7.57 -14.76
CA ARG A 284 6.91 8.01 -13.47
C ARG A 284 7.10 6.86 -12.48
N HIS A 285 6.31 5.79 -12.57
CA HIS A 285 6.39 4.60 -11.72
C HIS A 285 7.45 3.61 -12.17
N MET A 286 8.01 3.80 -13.36
CA MET A 286 9.01 2.91 -13.95
C MET A 286 10.45 3.44 -13.79
N LEU A 287 10.63 4.68 -13.30
CA LEU A 287 11.93 5.33 -13.24
C LEU A 287 12.98 4.57 -12.41
N GLY A 288 12.54 3.87 -11.37
CA GLY A 288 13.44 3.16 -10.43
C GLY A 288 13.82 1.74 -10.85
N ILE A 289 13.20 1.19 -11.90
CA ILE A 289 13.25 -0.24 -12.21
C ILE A 289 14.66 -0.79 -12.52
N PHE A 290 15.53 0.05 -13.08
CA PHE A 290 16.91 -0.31 -13.40
C PHE A 290 17.93 0.26 -12.42
N LYS A 291 17.52 0.58 -11.19
CA LYS A 291 18.42 1.10 -10.15
C LYS A 291 19.58 0.12 -9.93
N GLY A 292 20.82 0.65 -10.03
CA GLY A 292 22.06 -0.15 -9.90
C GLY A 292 22.56 -0.79 -11.20
N CYS A 293 21.79 -0.74 -12.31
CA CYS A 293 22.21 -1.27 -13.58
C CYS A 293 22.97 -0.20 -14.42
N ALA A 294 23.84 -0.65 -15.32
CA ALA A 294 24.42 0.22 -16.34
C ALA A 294 23.29 0.85 -17.18
N GLY A 295 23.43 2.13 -17.55
CA GLY A 295 22.41 2.85 -18.32
C GLY A 295 21.20 3.39 -17.52
N ALA A 296 21.06 3.06 -16.21
CA ALA A 296 19.94 3.50 -15.38
C ALA A 296 19.76 5.03 -15.33
N ALA A 297 20.84 5.80 -15.41
CA ALA A 297 20.77 7.27 -15.46
C ALA A 297 20.18 7.76 -16.77
N ALA A 298 20.58 7.16 -17.91
CA ALA A 298 20.06 7.48 -19.22
C ALA A 298 18.57 7.08 -19.36
N TRP A 299 18.19 5.90 -18.85
CA TRP A 299 16.79 5.48 -18.72
C TRP A 299 15.93 6.55 -18.03
N ARG A 300 16.30 6.96 -16.82
CA ARG A 300 15.55 7.99 -16.08
C ARG A 300 15.48 9.31 -16.82
N ARG A 301 16.62 9.78 -17.35
CA ARG A 301 16.69 11.06 -18.05
C ARG A 301 15.78 11.04 -19.27
N THR A 302 15.86 10.03 -20.13
CA THR A 302 15.03 9.92 -21.34
C THR A 302 13.55 9.95 -21.00
N LEU A 303 13.10 9.20 -19.98
CA LEU A 303 11.71 9.22 -19.57
C LEU A 303 11.29 10.55 -18.96
N THR A 304 12.13 11.16 -18.11
CA THR A 304 11.78 12.43 -17.44
C THR A 304 11.68 13.58 -18.46
N GLU A 305 12.57 13.63 -19.45
CA GLU A 305 12.62 14.72 -20.43
C GLU A 305 11.59 14.54 -21.56
N ASN A 306 11.36 13.31 -22.02
CA ASN A 306 10.58 13.09 -23.24
C ASN A 306 9.15 12.59 -22.99
N ALA A 307 8.87 11.91 -21.87
CA ALA A 307 7.51 11.43 -21.61
C ALA A 307 6.51 12.54 -21.24
N VAL A 308 6.98 13.75 -21.00
CA VAL A 308 6.13 14.93 -20.71
C VAL A 308 5.68 15.65 -21.99
N LEU A 309 6.26 15.33 -23.14
CA LEU A 309 5.91 15.95 -24.42
C LEU A 309 4.48 15.56 -24.83
N PRO A 310 3.74 16.45 -25.51
CA PRO A 310 2.33 16.22 -25.85
C PRO A 310 2.08 14.93 -26.63
N ASP A 311 2.96 14.61 -27.60
CA ASP A 311 2.82 13.47 -28.52
C ASP A 311 3.68 12.27 -28.09
N ALA A 312 4.12 12.22 -26.83
CA ALA A 312 4.93 11.14 -26.31
C ALA A 312 4.16 9.83 -26.30
N ASP A 313 4.71 8.82 -26.96
CA ASP A 313 4.16 7.48 -27.05
C ASP A 313 5.14 6.41 -26.53
N PHE A 314 4.83 5.14 -26.71
CA PHE A 314 5.68 4.03 -26.26
C PHE A 314 7.08 4.04 -26.92
N LYS A 315 7.29 4.74 -28.03
CA LYS A 315 8.63 4.87 -28.63
C LYS A 315 9.63 5.53 -27.69
N VAL A 316 9.17 6.46 -26.83
CA VAL A 316 10.01 7.06 -25.78
C VAL A 316 10.51 5.98 -24.80
N VAL A 317 9.63 5.07 -24.37
CA VAL A 317 9.99 3.94 -23.49
C VAL A 317 10.95 2.99 -24.22
N ALA A 318 10.66 2.63 -25.46
CA ALA A 318 11.51 1.76 -26.28
C ALA A 318 12.91 2.38 -26.51
N GLN A 319 12.98 3.69 -26.74
CA GLN A 319 14.27 4.39 -26.87
C GLN A 319 15.03 4.38 -25.54
N ALA A 320 14.36 4.63 -24.42
CA ALA A 320 14.98 4.58 -23.09
C ALA A 320 15.53 3.19 -22.76
N LEU A 321 14.84 2.11 -23.16
CA LEU A 321 15.29 0.73 -22.95
C LEU A 321 16.63 0.42 -23.64
N LYS A 322 16.93 1.01 -24.79
CA LYS A 322 18.21 0.80 -25.50
C LYS A 322 19.43 1.17 -24.65
N SER A 323 19.26 2.07 -23.67
CA SER A 323 20.37 2.49 -22.80
C SER A 323 20.70 1.48 -21.70
N VAL A 324 19.79 0.55 -21.40
CA VAL A 324 19.96 -0.47 -20.32
C VAL A 324 20.10 -1.90 -20.87
N ILE A 325 19.82 -2.10 -22.15
CA ILE A 325 20.08 -3.37 -22.84
C ILE A 325 21.56 -3.36 -23.25
N PRO A 326 22.40 -4.35 -22.84
CA PRO A 326 23.75 -4.45 -23.38
C PRO A 326 23.69 -4.52 -24.90
N ILE A 327 24.47 -3.66 -25.57
CA ILE A 327 24.72 -3.78 -27.02
C ILE A 327 25.66 -4.97 -27.15
N ASN A 328 25.12 -6.14 -27.55
CA ASN A 328 25.94 -7.31 -27.92
C ASN A 328 26.65 -7.03 -29.26
#